data_0030edfbbadd00ea5c4e904093fdf7a3
#
_entry.id   0030edfbbadd00ea5c4e904093fdf7a3
#
_cell.length_a   1.000
_cell.length_b   1.000
_cell.length_c   1.000
_cell.angle_alpha   90.00
_cell.angle_beta   90.00
_cell.angle_gamma   90.00
#
_symmetry.space_group_name_H-M   'P 1'
#
loop_
_entity.id
_entity.type
_entity.pdbx_description
1 polymer ?
#
loop_
_entity_poly.entity_id
_entity_poly.type
_entity_poly.pdbx_seq_one_letter_code
_entity_poly.pdbx_strand_id
1 'polypeptide(L)'
;ITDLIGGLSPISKAVLFVHGDFITFLMIGTLVLALIICSIVLVMTMTQSAREAVRALIAAQKEEEARGRMTLPPVCDWQLAKGHKYCTFLSHYKVEAGSDARYLSDLIRRMTGAPAYLDSTDLVDLRLLFQDGVHKTDAFVILATKGVLTRPWCLMEMWEAARHQIPIVLFPVVGGGFDLADAKHL
;
A
#
# COMPACT_ATOMS: atom_id res chain seq x y z
N ILE A 1 7.33 -49.62 44.40
CA ILE A 1 6.72 -49.90 43.07
C ILE A 1 7.48 -50.98 42.33
N THR A 2 8.81 -51.09 42.45
CA THR A 2 9.64 -52.09 41.78
C THR A 2 9.37 -53.56 42.27
N ASP A 3 8.96 -53.74 43.50
CA ASP A 3 8.72 -55.07 44.08
C ASP A 3 7.35 -55.66 43.68
N LEU A 4 6.38 -54.84 43.30
CA LEU A 4 5.06 -55.27 42.86
C LEU A 4 5.07 -55.91 41.45
N ILE A 5 6.02 -55.50 40.61
CA ILE A 5 6.15 -55.95 39.23
C ILE A 5 6.95 -57.28 39.14
N GLY A 6 7.71 -57.64 40.18
CA GLY A 6 8.56 -58.84 40.24
C GLY A 6 7.80 -60.17 40.14
N GLY A 7 6.55 -60.21 40.61
CA GLY A 7 5.73 -61.44 40.69
C GLY A 7 4.82 -61.72 39.49
N LEU A 8 4.79 -60.86 38.48
CA LEU A 8 3.92 -61.01 37.29
C LEU A 8 4.57 -61.93 36.22
N SER A 9 3.75 -62.73 35.56
CA SER A 9 4.21 -63.54 34.44
C SER A 9 4.77 -62.71 33.30
N PRO A 10 5.69 -63.16 32.46
CA PRO A 10 6.27 -62.43 31.37
C PRO A 10 5.21 -61.89 30.39
N ILE A 11 4.10 -62.60 30.22
CA ILE A 11 2.97 -62.18 29.37
C ILE A 11 2.24 -61.01 29.99
N SER A 12 2.00 -61.02 31.30
CA SER A 12 1.33 -59.90 32.01
C SER A 12 2.17 -58.63 32.02
N LYS A 13 3.51 -58.77 32.08
CA LYS A 13 4.45 -57.63 31.95
C LYS A 13 4.42 -57.03 30.54
N ALA A 14 4.39 -57.85 29.50
CA ALA A 14 4.32 -57.43 28.13
C ALA A 14 2.98 -56.67 27.82
N VAL A 15 1.86 -57.21 28.29
CA VAL A 15 0.55 -56.58 28.15
C VAL A 15 0.47 -55.23 28.88
N LEU A 16 1.02 -55.14 30.07
CA LEU A 16 1.06 -53.88 30.84
C LEU A 16 1.93 -52.82 30.15
N PHE A 17 3.05 -53.24 29.55
CA PHE A 17 3.96 -52.33 28.83
C PHE A 17 3.32 -51.80 27.55
N VAL A 18 2.74 -52.69 26.72
CA VAL A 18 2.02 -52.30 25.50
C VAL A 18 0.83 -51.39 25.79
N HIS A 19 0.13 -51.64 26.90
CA HIS A 19 -1.01 -50.74 27.30
C HIS A 19 -0.54 -49.38 27.78
N GLY A 20 0.60 -49.29 28.49
CA GLY A 20 1.21 -48.06 28.91
C GLY A 20 1.68 -47.19 27.73
N ASP A 21 2.33 -47.82 26.75
CA ASP A 21 2.77 -47.11 25.53
C ASP A 21 1.58 -46.61 24.71
N PHE A 22 0.51 -47.38 24.57
CA PHE A 22 -0.70 -46.99 23.87
C PHE A 22 -1.36 -45.75 24.50
N ILE A 23 -1.49 -45.73 25.84
CA ILE A 23 -2.04 -44.57 26.57
C ILE A 23 -1.15 -43.34 26.37
N THR A 24 0.16 -43.51 26.40
CA THR A 24 1.11 -42.41 26.18
C THR A 24 0.99 -41.83 24.78
N PHE A 25 0.91 -42.66 23.74
CA PHE A 25 0.70 -42.18 22.37
C PHE A 25 -0.65 -41.48 22.19
N LEU A 26 -1.70 -41.96 22.86
CA LEU A 26 -3.02 -41.35 22.82
C LEU A 26 -3.02 -39.97 23.50
N MET A 27 -2.33 -39.82 24.63
CA MET A 27 -2.14 -38.56 25.33
C MET A 27 -1.34 -37.55 24.50
N ILE A 28 -0.25 -37.99 23.88
CA ILE A 28 0.56 -37.14 23.01
C ILE A 28 -0.26 -36.73 21.78
N GLY A 29 -0.99 -37.62 21.17
CA GLY A 29 -1.85 -37.37 20.01
C GLY A 29 -2.93 -36.32 20.30
N THR A 30 -3.59 -36.44 21.45
CA THR A 30 -4.62 -35.45 21.86
C THR A 30 -4.01 -34.06 22.15
N LEU A 31 -2.81 -34.01 22.75
CA LEU A 31 -2.11 -32.77 22.99
C LEU A 31 -1.71 -32.06 21.68
N VAL A 32 -1.15 -32.82 20.74
CA VAL A 32 -0.77 -32.30 19.41
C VAL A 32 -2.00 -31.79 18.67
N LEU A 33 -3.09 -32.53 18.68
CA LEU A 33 -4.34 -32.12 18.04
C LEU A 33 -4.90 -30.82 18.66
N ALA A 34 -4.88 -30.69 19.99
CA ALA A 34 -5.30 -29.49 20.70
C ALA A 34 -4.45 -28.26 20.30
N LEU A 35 -3.12 -28.43 20.20
CA LEU A 35 -2.21 -27.36 19.76
C LEU A 35 -2.49 -26.93 18.32
N ILE A 36 -2.77 -27.87 17.43
CA ILE A 36 -3.14 -27.56 16.03
C ILE A 36 -4.45 -26.75 15.99
N ILE A 37 -5.46 -27.20 16.72
CA ILE A 37 -6.75 -26.48 16.76
C ILE A 37 -6.57 -25.08 17.34
N CYS A 38 -5.84 -24.91 18.44
CA CYS A 38 -5.52 -23.59 19.01
C CYS A 38 -4.81 -22.70 18.01
N SER A 39 -3.83 -23.23 17.27
CA SER A 39 -3.09 -22.48 16.25
C SER A 39 -4.01 -22.01 15.12
N ILE A 40 -4.89 -22.87 14.64
CA ILE A 40 -5.87 -22.52 13.60
C ILE A 40 -6.83 -21.42 14.09
N VAL A 41 -7.37 -21.57 15.30
CA VAL A 41 -8.26 -20.56 15.89
C VAL A 41 -7.55 -19.22 16.05
N LEU A 42 -6.31 -19.22 16.51
CA LEU A 42 -5.50 -18.01 16.66
C LEU A 42 -5.28 -17.30 15.31
N VAL A 43 -4.91 -18.04 14.27
CA VAL A 43 -4.74 -17.49 12.92
C VAL A 43 -6.05 -16.94 12.38
N MET A 44 -7.17 -17.67 12.57
CA MET A 44 -8.49 -17.19 12.14
C MET A 44 -8.91 -15.91 12.85
N THR A 45 -8.73 -15.81 14.17
CA THR A 45 -9.07 -14.59 14.93
C THR A 45 -8.19 -13.42 14.54
N MET A 46 -6.89 -13.61 14.35
CA MET A 46 -5.98 -12.56 13.89
C MET A 46 -6.34 -12.06 12.49
N THR A 47 -6.69 -12.96 11.57
CA THR A 47 -7.09 -12.57 10.21
C THR A 47 -8.44 -11.85 10.19
N GLN A 48 -9.36 -12.21 11.06
CA GLN A 48 -10.65 -11.51 11.18
C GLN A 48 -10.47 -10.10 11.73
N SER A 49 -9.75 -9.92 12.84
CA SER A 49 -9.50 -8.59 13.39
C SER A 49 -8.71 -7.69 12.43
N ALA A 50 -7.75 -8.22 11.67
CA ALA A 50 -7.06 -7.48 10.63
C ALA A 50 -8.01 -7.02 9.52
N ARG A 51 -8.92 -7.90 9.07
CA ARG A 51 -9.95 -7.55 8.05
C ARG A 51 -10.94 -6.50 8.55
N GLU A 52 -11.34 -6.57 9.81
CA GLU A 52 -12.23 -5.58 10.43
C GLU A 52 -11.54 -4.22 10.56
N ALA A 53 -10.27 -4.18 10.97
CA ALA A 53 -9.48 -2.96 11.03
C ALA A 53 -9.33 -2.30 9.65
N VAL A 54 -9.03 -3.09 8.61
CA VAL A 54 -8.96 -2.59 7.22
C VAL A 54 -10.32 -2.07 6.74
N ARG A 55 -11.42 -2.76 7.04
CA ARG A 55 -12.77 -2.31 6.69
C ARG A 55 -13.13 -1.01 7.41
N ALA A 56 -12.77 -0.88 8.69
CA ALA A 56 -13.00 0.35 9.45
C ALA A 56 -12.20 1.54 8.87
N LEU A 57 -10.94 1.32 8.48
CA LEU A 57 -10.13 2.35 7.81
C LEU A 57 -10.74 2.77 6.46
N ILE A 58 -11.18 1.81 5.64
CA ILE A 58 -11.83 2.11 4.36
C ILE A 58 -13.16 2.86 4.57
N ALA A 59 -13.94 2.49 5.59
CA ALA A 59 -15.17 3.18 5.91
C ALA A 59 -14.93 4.61 6.41
N ALA A 60 -13.93 4.82 7.28
CA ALA A 60 -13.53 6.14 7.74
C ALA A 60 -13.01 7.03 6.58
N GLN A 61 -12.22 6.46 5.68
CA GLN A 61 -11.74 7.16 4.49
C GLN A 61 -12.90 7.54 3.55
N LYS A 62 -13.88 6.66 3.40
CA LYS A 62 -15.09 6.93 2.60
C LYS A 62 -16.00 7.98 3.26
N GLU A 63 -16.07 8.04 4.60
CA GLU A 63 -16.76 9.10 5.33
C GLU A 63 -16.04 10.43 5.21
N GLU A 64 -14.71 10.48 5.28
CA GLU A 64 -13.93 11.68 5.01
C GLU A 64 -14.09 12.16 3.57
N GLU A 65 -14.09 11.25 2.59
CA GLU A 65 -14.41 11.58 1.21
C GLU A 65 -15.84 12.09 1.04
N ALA A 66 -16.80 11.55 1.77
CA ALA A 66 -18.18 12.02 1.77
C ALA A 66 -18.34 13.39 2.47
N ARG A 67 -17.59 13.65 3.55
CA ARG A 67 -17.52 14.97 4.20
C ARG A 67 -16.77 15.99 3.33
N GLY A 68 -15.69 15.58 2.67
CA GLY A 68 -14.99 16.42 1.68
C GLY A 68 -15.82 16.70 0.44
N ARG A 69 -16.89 15.92 0.21
CA ARG A 69 -17.85 16.12 -0.88
C ARG A 69 -18.97 17.11 -0.55
N MET A 70 -18.98 17.71 0.67
CA MET A 70 -19.74 18.93 0.94
C MET A 70 -18.98 20.09 0.31
N THR A 71 -18.91 20.05 -1.00
CA THR A 71 -18.07 20.88 -1.82
C THR A 71 -18.68 22.24 -1.99
N LEU A 72 -17.99 23.25 -1.51
CA LEU A 72 -17.98 24.53 -2.17
C LEU A 72 -17.86 24.26 -3.69
N PRO A 73 -18.65 24.98 -4.53
CA PRO A 73 -18.51 24.83 -5.98
C PRO A 73 -17.03 25.06 -6.35
N PRO A 74 -16.52 24.34 -7.35
CA PRO A 74 -15.14 24.49 -7.77
C PRO A 74 -14.86 25.97 -8.08
N VAL A 75 -13.68 26.46 -7.71
CA VAL A 75 -13.28 27.85 -7.94
C VAL A 75 -13.21 28.14 -9.44
N CYS A 76 -12.89 27.12 -10.24
CA CYS A 76 -12.95 27.17 -11.69
C CYS A 76 -13.48 25.83 -12.23
N ASP A 77 -14.21 25.89 -13.34
CA ASP A 77 -14.64 24.71 -14.09
C ASP A 77 -13.58 24.41 -15.15
N TRP A 78 -12.66 23.49 -14.81
CA TRP A 78 -11.58 23.14 -15.71
C TRP A 78 -12.10 22.26 -16.84
N GLN A 79 -12.02 22.77 -18.07
CA GLN A 79 -12.41 22.03 -19.27
C GLN A 79 -11.20 21.23 -19.77
N LEU A 80 -11.25 19.92 -19.59
CA LEU A 80 -10.20 19.01 -20.07
C LEU A 80 -10.09 19.07 -21.61
N ALA A 81 -8.86 19.03 -22.11
CA ALA A 81 -8.62 18.91 -23.54
C ALA A 81 -9.23 17.61 -24.09
N LYS A 82 -9.61 17.62 -25.38
CA LYS A 82 -10.25 16.48 -26.02
C LYS A 82 -9.36 15.24 -25.95
N GLY A 83 -9.86 14.21 -25.30
CA GLY A 83 -9.16 12.93 -25.11
C GLY A 83 -8.33 12.85 -23.83
N HIS A 84 -8.20 13.96 -23.08
CA HIS A 84 -7.53 13.94 -21.79
C HIS A 84 -8.47 13.44 -20.68
N LYS A 85 -7.88 12.84 -19.65
CA LYS A 85 -8.58 12.31 -18.49
C LYS A 85 -8.30 13.10 -17.23
N TYR A 86 -7.18 13.83 -17.20
CA TYR A 86 -6.67 14.49 -16.00
C TYR A 86 -6.31 15.95 -16.32
N CYS A 87 -6.57 16.84 -15.38
CA CYS A 87 -6.13 18.23 -15.53
C CYS A 87 -4.62 18.37 -15.31
N THR A 88 -4.03 17.50 -14.50
CA THR A 88 -2.59 17.50 -14.26
C THR A 88 -2.06 16.13 -13.89
N PHE A 89 -0.81 15.88 -14.25
CA PHE A 89 0.01 14.79 -13.74
C PHE A 89 0.95 15.33 -12.66
N LEU A 90 0.97 14.70 -11.47
CA LEU A 90 1.81 15.12 -10.35
C LEU A 90 3.01 14.19 -10.22
N SER A 91 4.15 14.63 -10.76
CA SER A 91 5.43 13.95 -10.58
C SER A 91 6.10 14.39 -9.28
N HIS A 92 6.59 13.43 -8.49
CA HIS A 92 7.21 13.74 -7.21
C HIS A 92 8.17 12.65 -6.76
N TYR A 93 9.14 13.00 -5.95
CA TYR A 93 9.93 12.01 -5.22
C TYR A 93 9.17 11.56 -3.97
N LYS A 94 8.66 10.34 -4.00
CA LYS A 94 7.71 9.77 -3.03
C LYS A 94 8.16 9.89 -1.57
N VAL A 95 9.46 9.73 -1.32
CA VAL A 95 10.03 9.82 0.04
C VAL A 95 10.05 11.26 0.56
N GLU A 96 10.25 12.24 -0.32
CA GLU A 96 10.41 13.64 0.05
C GLU A 96 9.10 14.44 -0.01
N ALA A 97 8.20 14.11 -0.93
CA ALA A 97 6.99 14.89 -1.21
C ALA A 97 5.71 14.05 -1.37
N GLY A 98 5.66 12.82 -0.87
CA GLY A 98 4.49 11.95 -1.05
C GLY A 98 3.22 12.47 -0.36
N SER A 99 3.34 13.08 0.82
CA SER A 99 2.22 13.73 1.53
C SER A 99 1.76 15.00 0.83
N ASP A 100 2.72 15.83 0.38
CA ASP A 100 2.45 17.10 -0.31
C ASP A 100 1.77 16.83 -1.66
N ALA A 101 2.21 15.82 -2.38
CA ALA A 101 1.61 15.41 -3.65
C ALA A 101 0.15 14.97 -3.47
N ARG A 102 -0.16 14.20 -2.42
CA ARG A 102 -1.54 13.83 -2.09
C ARG A 102 -2.40 15.03 -1.76
N TYR A 103 -1.90 15.89 -0.88
CA TYR A 103 -2.60 17.10 -0.49
C TYR A 103 -2.86 18.00 -1.71
N LEU A 104 -1.86 18.20 -2.56
CA LEU A 104 -1.98 18.99 -3.78
C LEU A 104 -2.99 18.36 -4.77
N SER A 105 -2.97 17.04 -4.94
CA SER A 105 -3.95 16.32 -5.77
C SER A 105 -5.39 16.57 -5.31
N ASP A 106 -5.64 16.46 -4.00
CA ASP A 106 -6.97 16.73 -3.43
C ASP A 106 -7.37 18.19 -3.55
N LEU A 107 -6.42 19.12 -3.36
CA LEU A 107 -6.64 20.54 -3.52
C LEU A 107 -7.00 20.91 -4.97
N ILE A 108 -6.23 20.41 -5.94
CA ILE A 108 -6.48 20.63 -7.37
C ILE A 108 -7.89 20.11 -7.72
N ARG A 109 -8.23 18.91 -7.33
CA ARG A 109 -9.57 18.34 -7.58
C ARG A 109 -10.69 19.18 -7.00
N ARG A 110 -10.50 19.74 -5.79
CA ARG A 110 -11.50 20.64 -5.16
C ARG A 110 -11.61 21.97 -5.89
N MET A 111 -10.49 22.52 -6.35
CA MET A 111 -10.46 23.82 -7.03
C MET A 111 -10.96 23.77 -8.47
N THR A 112 -10.66 22.69 -9.19
CA THR A 112 -10.90 22.58 -10.63
C THR A 112 -12.10 21.72 -10.99
N GLY A 113 -12.58 20.87 -10.06
CA GLY A 113 -13.57 19.84 -10.37
C GLY A 113 -13.03 18.68 -11.22
N ALA A 114 -11.80 18.78 -11.73
CA ALA A 114 -11.17 17.78 -12.60
C ALA A 114 -10.16 16.92 -11.82
N PRO A 115 -10.01 15.63 -12.17
CA PRO A 115 -9.07 14.76 -11.49
C PRO A 115 -7.61 15.09 -11.83
N ALA A 116 -6.73 15.00 -10.83
CA ALA A 116 -5.29 14.96 -11.02
C ALA A 116 -4.81 13.51 -11.04
N TYR A 117 -3.81 13.19 -11.87
CA TYR A 117 -3.13 11.90 -11.83
C TYR A 117 -2.00 11.94 -10.80
N LEU A 118 -2.03 11.01 -9.87
CA LEU A 118 -0.98 10.82 -8.89
C LEU A 118 -0.52 9.38 -8.94
N ASP A 119 0.75 9.15 -9.26
CA ASP A 119 1.33 7.82 -9.13
C ASP A 119 1.54 7.46 -7.65
N SER A 120 0.58 6.72 -7.12
CA SER A 120 0.60 6.28 -5.72
C SER A 120 0.92 4.80 -5.55
N THR A 121 0.96 4.03 -6.63
CA THR A 121 1.08 2.57 -6.60
C THR A 121 2.40 2.09 -7.19
N ASP A 122 2.83 0.93 -6.75
CA ASP A 122 3.99 0.24 -7.30
C ASP A 122 3.71 -0.11 -8.76
N LEU A 123 4.41 0.58 -9.64
CA LEU A 123 4.26 0.46 -11.09
C LEU A 123 4.63 -0.93 -11.57
N VAL A 124 3.64 -1.67 -11.99
CA VAL A 124 3.82 -2.97 -12.65
C VAL A 124 4.10 -2.79 -14.15
N ASP A 125 3.61 -1.70 -14.78
CA ASP A 125 3.83 -1.43 -16.19
C ASP A 125 3.98 0.08 -16.48
N LEU A 126 5.19 0.48 -16.82
CA LEU A 126 5.55 1.85 -17.19
C LEU A 126 4.85 2.38 -18.43
N ARG A 127 4.49 1.50 -19.37
CA ARG A 127 3.81 1.93 -20.59
C ARG A 127 2.42 2.48 -20.27
N LEU A 128 1.74 1.88 -19.30
CA LEU A 128 0.44 2.35 -18.83
C LEU A 128 0.55 3.70 -18.12
N LEU A 129 1.63 3.93 -17.36
CA LEU A 129 1.87 5.22 -16.72
C LEU A 129 1.95 6.36 -17.75
N PHE A 130 2.73 6.18 -18.80
CA PHE A 130 2.89 7.20 -19.83
C PHE A 130 1.62 7.36 -20.67
N GLN A 131 1.05 6.25 -21.15
CA GLN A 131 -0.12 6.28 -22.04
C GLN A 131 -1.40 6.74 -21.36
N ASP A 132 -1.64 6.31 -20.14
CA ASP A 132 -2.88 6.62 -19.39
C ASP A 132 -2.71 7.76 -18.38
N GLY A 133 -1.50 8.05 -17.95
CA GLY A 133 -1.17 9.16 -17.08
C GLY A 133 -0.69 10.38 -17.85
N VAL A 134 0.60 10.40 -18.22
CA VAL A 134 1.25 11.58 -18.80
C VAL A 134 0.54 12.06 -20.08
N HIS A 135 0.30 11.18 -21.06
CA HIS A 135 -0.27 11.58 -22.35
C HIS A 135 -1.74 12.05 -22.30
N LYS A 136 -2.44 11.77 -21.20
CA LYS A 136 -3.86 12.15 -21.05
C LYS A 136 -4.05 13.24 -20.00
N THR A 137 -3.06 14.10 -19.86
CA THR A 137 -3.08 15.22 -18.92
C THR A 137 -2.88 16.54 -19.64
N ASP A 138 -3.55 17.59 -19.15
CA ASP A 138 -3.45 18.94 -19.71
C ASP A 138 -2.16 19.66 -19.26
N ALA A 139 -1.65 19.33 -18.08
CA ALA A 139 -0.43 19.91 -17.53
C ALA A 139 0.36 18.87 -16.74
N PHE A 140 1.67 19.03 -16.72
CA PHE A 140 2.59 18.21 -15.91
C PHE A 140 3.17 19.07 -14.79
N VAL A 141 2.95 18.68 -13.54
CA VAL A 141 3.46 19.39 -12.37
C VAL A 141 4.52 18.52 -11.70
N ILE A 142 5.72 19.07 -11.53
CA ILE A 142 6.78 18.44 -10.76
C ILE A 142 6.92 19.12 -9.40
N LEU A 143 6.76 18.33 -8.33
CA LEU A 143 7.01 18.79 -6.98
C LEU A 143 8.52 18.83 -6.75
N ALA A 144 9.07 20.04 -6.74
CA ALA A 144 10.49 20.28 -6.70
C ALA A 144 11.03 20.14 -5.27
N THR A 145 11.72 19.04 -5.04
CA THR A 145 12.47 18.74 -3.82
C THR A 145 13.92 18.43 -4.18
N LYS A 146 14.82 18.42 -3.20
CA LYS A 146 16.26 18.24 -3.41
C LYS A 146 16.63 17.03 -4.27
N GLY A 147 15.92 15.91 -4.06
CA GLY A 147 16.22 14.64 -4.72
C GLY A 147 15.41 14.38 -5.99
N VAL A 148 14.43 15.20 -6.36
CA VAL A 148 13.50 14.87 -7.45
C VAL A 148 14.19 14.67 -8.80
N LEU A 149 15.17 15.52 -9.15
CA LEU A 149 15.92 15.43 -10.39
C LEU A 149 16.99 14.34 -10.40
N THR A 150 17.25 13.67 -9.28
CA THR A 150 18.12 12.50 -9.21
C THR A 150 17.36 11.18 -9.42
N ARG A 151 16.04 11.24 -9.58
CA ARG A 151 15.18 10.08 -9.74
C ARG A 151 14.95 9.77 -11.21
N PRO A 152 15.41 8.60 -11.70
CA PRO A 152 15.26 8.22 -13.11
C PRO A 152 13.81 8.27 -13.58
N TRP A 153 12.87 7.88 -12.72
CA TRP A 153 11.44 7.89 -13.04
C TRP A 153 10.89 9.30 -13.23
N CYS A 154 11.17 10.22 -12.31
CA CYS A 154 10.74 11.62 -12.44
C CYS A 154 11.35 12.29 -13.68
N LEU A 155 12.60 11.96 -14.02
CA LEU A 155 13.26 12.43 -15.24
C LEU A 155 12.60 11.85 -16.50
N MET A 156 12.25 10.57 -16.50
CA MET A 156 11.56 9.93 -17.63
C MET A 156 10.15 10.50 -17.83
N GLU A 157 9.40 10.72 -16.76
CA GLU A 157 8.09 11.35 -16.80
C GLU A 157 8.18 12.77 -17.37
N MET A 158 9.13 13.55 -16.89
CA MET A 158 9.37 14.92 -17.37
C MET A 158 9.80 14.94 -18.83
N TRP A 159 10.69 14.02 -19.24
CA TRP A 159 11.11 13.88 -20.64
C TRP A 159 9.94 13.51 -21.55
N GLU A 160 9.08 12.60 -21.11
CA GLU A 160 7.91 12.18 -21.88
C GLU A 160 6.89 13.31 -21.98
N ALA A 161 6.67 14.08 -20.91
CA ALA A 161 5.84 15.28 -20.95
C ALA A 161 6.39 16.33 -21.94
N ALA A 162 7.70 16.59 -21.90
CA ALA A 162 8.35 17.52 -22.83
C ALA A 162 8.24 17.03 -24.28
N ARG A 163 8.45 15.75 -24.54
CA ARG A 163 8.35 15.14 -25.88
C ARG A 163 6.95 15.29 -26.47
N HIS A 164 5.91 15.20 -25.64
CA HIS A 164 4.51 15.36 -26.02
C HIS A 164 4.00 16.79 -25.95
N GLN A 165 4.90 17.77 -25.73
CA GLN A 165 4.58 19.19 -25.64
C GLN A 165 3.55 19.54 -24.54
N ILE A 166 3.49 18.72 -23.48
CA ILE A 166 2.64 18.97 -22.34
C ILE A 166 3.30 20.08 -21.50
N PRO A 167 2.58 21.15 -21.12
CA PRO A 167 3.13 22.21 -20.30
C PRO A 167 3.68 21.67 -18.97
N ILE A 168 4.92 22.00 -18.65
CA ILE A 168 5.60 21.58 -17.42
C ILE A 168 5.63 22.73 -16.43
N VAL A 169 5.12 22.50 -15.23
CA VAL A 169 5.11 23.44 -14.12
C VAL A 169 5.99 22.92 -13.01
N LEU A 170 6.98 23.72 -12.62
CA LEU A 170 7.81 23.45 -11.45
C LEU A 170 7.13 24.00 -10.20
N PHE A 171 6.81 23.15 -9.24
CA PHE A 171 6.17 23.51 -7.98
C PHE A 171 7.15 23.29 -6.82
N PRO A 172 7.79 24.36 -6.30
CA PRO A 172 8.75 24.20 -5.20
C PRO A 172 8.02 23.86 -3.90
N VAL A 173 8.47 22.78 -3.25
CA VAL A 173 7.96 22.36 -1.93
C VAL A 173 8.70 23.13 -0.85
N VAL A 174 7.97 23.81 0.03
CA VAL A 174 8.55 24.57 1.14
C VAL A 174 9.29 23.60 2.08
N GLY A 175 10.56 23.88 2.33
CA GLY A 175 11.42 22.98 3.11
C GLY A 175 11.95 21.76 2.34
N GLY A 176 11.57 21.59 1.06
CA GLY A 176 12.03 20.48 0.20
C GLY A 176 13.47 20.61 -0.29
N GLY A 177 14.14 21.75 -0.05
CA GLY A 177 15.55 21.94 -0.33
C GLY A 177 15.94 21.91 -1.81
N PHE A 178 14.99 22.20 -2.70
CA PHE A 178 15.25 22.29 -4.15
C PHE A 178 16.02 23.57 -4.48
N ASP A 179 17.13 23.41 -5.22
CA ASP A 179 17.86 24.53 -5.79
C ASP A 179 17.95 24.36 -7.30
N LEU A 180 17.49 25.38 -8.04
CA LEU A 180 17.55 25.39 -9.49
C LEU A 180 18.99 25.46 -10.00
N ALA A 181 19.93 25.99 -9.20
CA ALA A 181 21.34 26.03 -9.55
C ALA A 181 21.94 24.61 -9.65
N ASP A 182 21.52 23.71 -8.78
CA ASP A 182 21.95 22.29 -8.80
C ASP A 182 21.45 21.58 -10.06
N ALA A 183 20.31 21.98 -10.61
CA ALA A 183 19.74 21.39 -11.82
C ALA A 183 20.53 21.72 -13.10
N LYS A 184 21.40 22.71 -13.07
CA LYS A 184 22.23 23.09 -14.24
C LYS A 184 23.43 22.17 -14.43
N HIS A 185 23.71 21.30 -13.47
CA HIS A 185 24.85 20.39 -13.47
C HIS A 185 24.43 18.92 -13.76
N LEU A 186 23.15 18.69 -14.04
CA LEU A 186 22.56 17.42 -14.47
C LEU A 186 22.48 17.36 -16.00
#